data_a30a393bd82bf199d229f358223cd7ae
#
_entry.id   a30a393bd82bf199d229f358223cd7ae
#
_cell.length_a   1.000
_cell.length_b   1.000
_cell.length_c   1.000
_cell.angle_alpha   90.00
_cell.angle_beta   90.00
_cell.angle_gamma   90.00
#
_symmetry.space_group_name_H-M   'P 1'
#
loop_
_entity.id
_entity.type
_entity.pdbx_description
1 polymer ?
#
loop_
_entity_poly.entity_id
_entity_poly.type
_entity_poly.pdbx_seq_one_letter_code
_entity_poly.pdbx_strand_id
1 'polypeptide(L)'
;QNTNSEVKATYVSESEAFDAFVNGKTSTICVTRDFTDAEKKSLKANQNVEVRSTKLAIDAIALIIHPENTDTLMTVDRIKNIINGKDTIWQGSNRRINVVFDNPNSANFIYLKKLSEMSSLPANVFAVHSNEEVINYVKENRNALGVIGVNWISDEEDPNTLDFLNGINVVEVAKNEG
;
A
#
# COMPACT_ATOMS: atom_id res chain seq x y z
N GLN A 1 -10.13 28.76 -25.28
CA GLN A 1 -9.16 29.64 -24.60
C GLN A 1 -8.19 28.71 -23.88
N ASN A 2 -6.95 28.60 -24.39
CA ASN A 2 -5.86 27.93 -23.69
C ASN A 2 -5.46 28.81 -22.49
N THR A 3 -5.93 28.47 -21.30
CA THR A 3 -5.36 28.99 -20.08
C THR A 3 -4.08 28.21 -19.81
N ASN A 4 -2.92 28.85 -19.98
CA ASN A 4 -1.63 28.34 -19.50
C ASN A 4 -1.64 28.32 -17.98
N SER A 5 -2.25 27.31 -17.38
CA SER A 5 -2.22 27.09 -15.93
C SER A 5 -1.10 26.10 -15.65
N GLU A 6 -0.08 26.54 -14.93
CA GLU A 6 0.98 25.68 -14.44
C GLU A 6 0.46 24.91 -13.20
N VAL A 7 0.48 23.59 -13.26
CA VAL A 7 0.14 22.72 -12.12
C VAL A 7 1.44 22.30 -11.44
N LYS A 8 1.66 22.75 -10.22
CA LYS A 8 2.79 22.33 -9.39
C LYS A 8 2.35 21.16 -8.51
N ALA A 9 2.82 19.96 -8.83
CA ALA A 9 2.62 18.77 -8.00
C ALA A 9 3.67 18.69 -6.89
N THR A 10 3.23 18.33 -5.69
CA THR A 10 4.11 18.01 -4.55
C THR A 10 3.75 16.60 -4.07
N TYR A 11 4.76 15.75 -3.93
CA TYR A 11 4.58 14.37 -3.49
C TYR A 11 4.78 14.29 -1.97
N VAL A 12 3.76 13.81 -1.28
CA VAL A 12 3.72 13.66 0.18
C VAL A 12 2.97 12.37 0.53
N SER A 13 3.00 11.95 1.80
CA SER A 13 2.16 10.82 2.26
C SER A 13 0.67 11.15 2.14
N GLU A 14 -0.17 10.12 2.06
CA GLU A 14 -1.62 10.31 1.95
C GLU A 14 -2.17 11.10 3.13
N SER A 15 -1.72 10.83 4.34
CA SER A 15 -2.13 11.57 5.54
C SER A 15 -1.77 13.05 5.45
N GLU A 16 -0.55 13.38 5.00
CA GLU A 16 -0.12 14.78 4.81
C GLU A 16 -0.92 15.48 3.72
N ALA A 17 -1.31 14.78 2.66
CA ALA A 17 -2.17 15.33 1.61
C ALA A 17 -3.55 15.71 2.17
N PHE A 18 -4.19 14.81 2.95
CA PHE A 18 -5.45 15.11 3.62
C PHE A 18 -5.33 16.28 4.60
N ASP A 19 -4.27 16.31 5.41
CA ASP A 19 -4.01 17.41 6.34
C ASP A 19 -3.81 18.74 5.61
N ALA A 20 -3.08 18.76 4.50
CA ALA A 20 -2.89 19.95 3.69
C ALA A 20 -4.21 20.47 3.11
N PHE A 21 -5.10 19.58 2.65
CA PHE A 21 -6.43 19.95 2.16
C PHE A 21 -7.31 20.51 3.29
N VAL A 22 -7.41 19.78 4.39
CA VAL A 22 -8.24 20.18 5.55
C VAL A 22 -7.79 21.52 6.13
N ASN A 23 -6.47 21.79 6.14
CA ASN A 23 -5.93 23.07 6.63
C ASN A 23 -5.92 24.19 5.56
N GLY A 24 -6.52 23.97 4.40
CA GLY A 24 -6.61 24.98 3.33
C GLY A 24 -5.27 25.35 2.67
N LYS A 25 -4.23 24.51 2.83
CA LYS A 25 -2.92 24.68 2.19
C LYS A 25 -2.93 24.32 0.70
N THR A 26 -3.87 23.50 0.29
CA THR A 26 -4.14 23.12 -1.11
C THR A 26 -5.63 23.00 -1.35
N SER A 27 -6.07 23.23 -2.58
CA SER A 27 -7.47 23.05 -3.01
C SER A 27 -7.72 21.73 -3.74
N THR A 28 -6.66 20.98 -4.07
CA THR A 28 -6.76 19.74 -4.82
C THR A 28 -5.73 18.74 -4.30
N ILE A 29 -6.16 17.51 -4.08
CA ILE A 29 -5.30 16.39 -3.72
C ILE A 29 -5.61 15.18 -4.60
N CYS A 30 -4.59 14.34 -4.87
CA CYS A 30 -4.72 13.05 -5.50
C CYS A 30 -4.39 11.98 -4.44
N VAL A 31 -5.38 11.18 -4.07
CA VAL A 31 -5.30 10.22 -2.95
C VAL A 31 -6.01 8.93 -3.32
N THR A 32 -5.74 7.85 -2.59
CA THR A 32 -6.29 6.53 -2.90
C THR A 32 -7.65 6.26 -2.27
N ARG A 33 -8.09 7.09 -1.32
CA ARG A 33 -9.43 7.03 -0.72
C ARG A 33 -10.20 8.34 -0.90
N ASP A 34 -11.51 8.26 -0.87
CA ASP A 34 -12.36 9.45 -0.75
C ASP A 34 -12.45 9.93 0.71
N PHE A 35 -12.89 11.17 0.89
CA PHE A 35 -13.33 11.67 2.20
C PHE A 35 -14.54 10.85 2.68
N THR A 36 -14.54 10.51 3.96
CA THR A 36 -15.72 9.92 4.61
C THR A 36 -16.85 10.93 4.70
N ASP A 37 -18.09 10.45 4.85
CA ASP A 37 -19.25 11.34 5.02
C ASP A 37 -19.12 12.26 6.24
N ALA A 38 -18.48 11.78 7.31
CA ALA A 38 -18.21 12.57 8.51
C ALA A 38 -17.20 13.70 8.23
N GLU A 39 -16.13 13.40 7.49
CA GLU A 39 -15.14 14.40 7.07
C GLU A 39 -15.74 15.45 6.14
N LYS A 40 -16.56 15.04 5.15
CA LYS A 40 -17.27 15.95 4.23
C LYS A 40 -18.23 16.86 4.99
N LYS A 41 -18.99 16.31 5.94
CA LYS A 41 -19.90 17.10 6.78
C LYS A 41 -19.16 18.10 7.66
N SER A 42 -18.04 17.70 8.25
CA SER A 42 -17.20 18.57 9.08
C SER A 42 -16.61 19.73 8.27
N LEU A 43 -16.06 19.45 7.09
CA LEU A 43 -15.50 20.48 6.19
C LEU A 43 -16.56 21.48 5.75
N LYS A 44 -17.77 21.02 5.44
CA LYS A 44 -18.89 21.88 5.06
C LYS A 44 -19.34 22.76 6.24
N ALA A 45 -19.49 22.17 7.44
CA ALA A 45 -19.97 22.89 8.63
C ALA A 45 -18.97 23.92 9.15
N ASN A 46 -17.67 23.58 9.19
CA ASN A 46 -16.64 24.39 9.85
C ASN A 46 -15.96 25.38 8.90
N GLN A 47 -15.87 25.06 7.61
CA GLN A 47 -15.10 25.82 6.63
C GLN A 47 -15.90 26.22 5.38
N ASN A 48 -17.16 25.80 5.29
CA ASN A 48 -18.01 25.98 4.11
C ASN A 48 -17.40 25.41 2.82
N VAL A 49 -16.59 24.33 2.94
CA VAL A 49 -15.95 23.62 1.82
C VAL A 49 -16.83 22.47 1.36
N GLU A 50 -17.15 22.44 0.08
CA GLU A 50 -17.84 21.33 -0.56
C GLU A 50 -16.83 20.46 -1.33
N VAL A 51 -16.56 19.26 -0.81
CA VAL A 51 -15.62 18.33 -1.42
C VAL A 51 -16.26 17.67 -2.65
N ARG A 52 -15.55 17.74 -3.78
CA ARG A 52 -15.88 17.00 -5.00
C ARG A 52 -14.80 15.99 -5.30
N SER A 53 -15.20 14.75 -5.52
CA SER A 53 -14.26 13.65 -5.81
C SER A 53 -14.50 13.09 -7.20
N THR A 54 -13.40 12.86 -7.93
CA THR A 54 -13.43 12.22 -9.25
C THR A 54 -12.43 11.07 -9.25
N LYS A 55 -12.87 9.87 -9.63
CA LYS A 55 -11.99 8.71 -9.77
C LYS A 55 -11.16 8.84 -11.05
N LEU A 56 -9.84 8.94 -10.92
CA LEU A 56 -8.90 9.08 -12.02
C LEU A 56 -8.34 7.72 -12.47
N ALA A 57 -8.02 6.84 -11.53
CA ALA A 57 -7.41 5.54 -11.78
C ALA A 57 -7.79 4.54 -10.70
N ILE A 58 -7.42 3.29 -10.90
CA ILE A 58 -7.46 2.22 -9.90
C ILE A 58 -6.01 1.86 -9.62
N ASP A 59 -5.60 1.91 -8.37
CA ASP A 59 -4.30 1.45 -7.91
C ASP A 59 -4.43 0.07 -7.26
N ALA A 60 -3.32 -0.66 -7.16
CA ALA A 60 -3.28 -1.98 -6.58
C ALA A 60 -2.03 -2.18 -5.72
N ILE A 61 -2.12 -3.12 -4.80
CA ILE A 61 -1.01 -3.59 -3.96
C ILE A 61 -0.51 -4.90 -4.53
N ALA A 62 0.81 -5.06 -4.58
CA ALA A 62 1.48 -6.31 -4.85
C ALA A 62 2.09 -6.87 -3.56
N LEU A 63 1.96 -8.17 -3.38
CA LEU A 63 2.65 -8.94 -2.36
C LEU A 63 3.84 -9.63 -3.01
N ILE A 64 5.03 -9.45 -2.42
CA ILE A 64 6.27 -9.98 -2.96
C ILE A 64 7.00 -10.84 -1.95
N ILE A 65 7.69 -11.87 -2.42
CA ILE A 65 8.43 -12.84 -1.62
C ILE A 65 9.78 -13.15 -2.24
N HIS A 66 10.68 -13.69 -1.44
CA HIS A 66 11.98 -14.16 -1.91
C HIS A 66 11.81 -15.30 -2.95
N PRO A 67 12.64 -15.39 -4.01
CA PRO A 67 12.49 -16.37 -5.09
C PRO A 67 12.52 -17.83 -4.63
N GLU A 68 13.26 -18.12 -3.55
CA GLU A 68 13.30 -19.47 -2.97
C GLU A 68 12.10 -19.81 -2.08
N ASN A 69 11.16 -18.89 -1.92
CA ASN A 69 9.92 -19.17 -1.22
C ASN A 69 8.91 -19.75 -2.21
N THR A 70 8.45 -20.97 -1.97
CA THR A 70 7.54 -21.69 -2.84
C THR A 70 6.05 -21.42 -2.53
N ASP A 71 5.77 -20.64 -1.51
CA ASP A 71 4.41 -20.30 -1.07
C ASP A 71 3.89 -19.09 -1.87
N THR A 72 3.67 -19.29 -3.16
CA THR A 72 3.38 -18.24 -4.14
C THR A 72 1.89 -17.96 -4.35
N LEU A 73 1.00 -18.77 -3.77
CA LEU A 73 -0.45 -18.65 -3.90
C LEU A 73 -1.10 -18.44 -2.53
N MET A 74 -1.81 -17.32 -2.36
CA MET A 74 -2.49 -17.00 -1.11
C MET A 74 -3.94 -16.61 -1.34
N THR A 75 -4.82 -17.01 -0.42
CA THR A 75 -6.20 -16.47 -0.37
C THR A 75 -6.21 -15.13 0.38
N VAL A 76 -7.24 -14.32 0.12
CA VAL A 76 -7.44 -13.04 0.85
C VAL A 76 -7.55 -13.27 2.35
N ASP A 77 -8.22 -14.34 2.81
CA ASP A 77 -8.36 -14.63 4.24
C ASP A 77 -7.03 -15.04 4.86
N ARG A 78 -6.19 -15.78 4.15
CA ARG A 78 -4.85 -16.09 4.62
C ARG A 78 -3.98 -14.82 4.75
N ILE A 79 -4.03 -13.93 3.77
CA ILE A 79 -3.34 -12.64 3.81
C ILE A 79 -3.78 -11.84 5.05
N LYS A 80 -5.09 -11.75 5.33
CA LYS A 80 -5.61 -11.11 6.53
C LYS A 80 -5.08 -11.75 7.82
N ASN A 81 -5.00 -13.08 7.86
CA ASN A 81 -4.48 -13.81 9.01
C ASN A 81 -2.98 -13.59 9.23
N ILE A 82 -2.20 -13.53 8.15
CA ILE A 82 -0.77 -13.20 8.22
C ILE A 82 -0.57 -11.78 8.77
N ILE A 83 -1.28 -10.80 8.20
CA ILE A 83 -1.19 -9.39 8.61
C ILE A 83 -1.64 -9.19 10.07
N ASN A 84 -2.60 -9.97 10.55
CA ASN A 84 -3.06 -9.93 11.94
C ASN A 84 -2.21 -10.79 12.90
N GLY A 85 -1.13 -11.40 12.41
CA GLY A 85 -0.25 -12.24 13.24
C GLY A 85 -0.89 -13.56 13.71
N LYS A 86 -1.98 -13.99 13.07
CA LYS A 86 -2.65 -15.29 13.35
C LYS A 86 -2.00 -16.44 12.60
N ASP A 87 -1.60 -16.22 11.34
CA ASP A 87 -0.77 -17.12 10.55
C ASP A 87 0.64 -16.52 10.46
N THR A 88 1.60 -17.17 11.10
CA THR A 88 2.95 -16.64 11.27
C THR A 88 4.03 -17.54 10.67
N ILE A 89 3.65 -18.62 9.99
CA ILE A 89 4.57 -19.62 9.46
C ILE A 89 4.33 -19.83 7.95
N TRP A 90 5.40 -19.81 7.17
CA TRP A 90 5.34 -20.13 5.75
C TRP A 90 4.92 -21.59 5.51
N GLN A 91 3.99 -21.82 4.58
CA GLN A 91 3.60 -23.18 4.18
C GLN A 91 4.81 -23.93 3.63
N GLY A 92 4.90 -25.22 3.97
CA GLY A 92 6.01 -26.08 3.56
C GLY A 92 7.35 -25.79 4.26
N SER A 93 7.37 -24.91 5.26
CA SER A 93 8.59 -24.61 6.03
C SER A 93 8.27 -24.30 7.49
N ASN A 94 9.32 -24.25 8.34
CA ASN A 94 9.20 -23.81 9.75
C ASN A 94 9.62 -22.34 9.93
N ARG A 95 9.75 -21.57 8.84
CA ARG A 95 10.19 -20.16 8.90
C ARG A 95 9.02 -19.26 9.27
N ARG A 96 9.29 -18.31 10.16
CA ARG A 96 8.31 -17.27 10.53
C ARG A 96 8.13 -16.27 9.39
N ILE A 97 6.91 -15.82 9.18
CA ILE A 97 6.59 -14.77 8.22
C ILE A 97 6.88 -13.41 8.86
N ASN A 98 7.72 -12.61 8.21
CA ASN A 98 7.93 -11.20 8.52
C ASN A 98 7.26 -10.35 7.43
N VAL A 99 6.23 -9.61 7.79
CA VAL A 99 5.56 -8.68 6.87
C VAL A 99 6.27 -7.34 6.91
N VAL A 100 6.69 -6.85 5.75
CA VAL A 100 7.37 -5.56 5.61
C VAL A 100 6.63 -4.67 4.62
N PHE A 101 6.46 -3.40 4.98
CA PHE A 101 5.83 -2.37 4.15
C PHE A 101 6.59 -1.03 4.25
N ASP A 102 6.29 -0.09 3.33
CA ASP A 102 7.04 1.13 3.13
C ASP A 102 7.01 2.10 4.33
N ASN A 103 5.84 2.58 4.75
CA ASN A 103 5.74 3.40 5.96
C ASN A 103 4.31 3.36 6.55
N PRO A 104 4.14 3.69 7.86
CA PRO A 104 2.85 3.60 8.54
C PRO A 104 1.75 4.55 8.02
N ASN A 105 2.14 5.57 7.26
CA ASN A 105 1.22 6.58 6.70
C ASN A 105 1.00 6.36 5.19
N SER A 106 1.52 5.28 4.63
CA SER A 106 1.34 4.96 3.21
C SER A 106 -0.08 4.46 2.92
N ALA A 107 -0.52 4.67 1.69
CA ALA A 107 -1.78 4.13 1.20
C ALA A 107 -1.83 2.59 1.28
N ASN A 108 -0.69 1.92 1.00
CA ASN A 108 -0.54 0.47 1.09
C ASN A 108 -0.86 -0.04 2.49
N PHE A 109 -0.25 0.57 3.52
CA PHE A 109 -0.47 0.17 4.91
C PHE A 109 -1.89 0.49 5.38
N ILE A 110 -2.39 1.69 5.08
CA ILE A 110 -3.76 2.10 5.44
C ILE A 110 -4.79 1.14 4.83
N TYR A 111 -4.61 0.75 3.57
CA TYR A 111 -5.47 -0.23 2.90
C TYR A 111 -5.43 -1.60 3.59
N LEU A 112 -4.23 -2.14 3.86
CA LEU A 112 -4.05 -3.43 4.52
C LEU A 112 -4.62 -3.45 5.94
N LYS A 113 -4.39 -2.38 6.69
CA LYS A 113 -4.96 -2.21 8.03
C LYS A 113 -6.49 -2.27 8.00
N LYS A 114 -7.11 -1.61 7.02
CA LYS A 114 -8.56 -1.64 6.82
C LYS A 114 -9.04 -3.03 6.35
N LEU A 115 -8.34 -3.65 5.39
CA LEU A 115 -8.69 -4.96 4.84
C LEU A 115 -8.66 -6.06 5.91
N SER A 116 -7.65 -6.02 6.79
CA SER A 116 -7.45 -7.01 7.85
C SER A 116 -8.17 -6.68 9.15
N GLU A 117 -8.83 -5.52 9.25
CA GLU A 117 -9.46 -5.01 10.49
C GLU A 117 -8.47 -4.95 11.66
N MET A 118 -7.21 -4.62 11.34
CA MET A 118 -6.12 -4.62 12.30
C MET A 118 -6.29 -3.53 13.35
N SER A 119 -6.38 -3.92 14.62
CA SER A 119 -6.52 -3.00 15.76
C SER A 119 -5.17 -2.55 16.34
N SER A 120 -4.15 -3.39 16.26
CA SER A 120 -2.78 -3.12 16.71
C SER A 120 -1.77 -3.76 15.78
N LEU A 121 -0.56 -3.22 15.70
CA LEU A 121 0.51 -3.76 14.87
C LEU A 121 1.07 -5.05 15.51
N PRO A 122 0.97 -6.22 14.84
CA PRO A 122 1.56 -7.45 15.34
C PRO A 122 3.09 -7.40 15.29
N ALA A 123 3.75 -8.22 16.13
CA ALA A 123 5.21 -8.25 16.25
C ALA A 123 5.95 -8.71 14.96
N ASN A 124 5.25 -9.39 14.06
CA ASN A 124 5.79 -9.85 12.79
C ASN A 124 5.56 -8.85 11.64
N VAL A 125 5.00 -7.67 11.91
CA VAL A 125 4.69 -6.63 10.92
C VAL A 125 5.48 -5.38 11.25
N PHE A 126 6.27 -4.86 10.31
CA PHE A 126 7.08 -3.66 10.52
C PHE A 126 7.22 -2.85 9.24
N ALA A 127 7.64 -1.59 9.40
CA ALA A 127 7.85 -0.66 8.31
C ALA A 127 9.33 -0.41 8.06
N VAL A 128 9.65 -0.12 6.80
CA VAL A 128 10.89 0.52 6.35
C VAL A 128 10.57 1.94 5.85
N HIS A 129 11.40 2.56 5.01
CA HIS A 129 11.18 3.95 4.62
C HIS A 129 10.61 4.12 3.21
N SER A 130 10.75 3.11 2.34
CA SER A 130 10.32 3.18 0.93
C SER A 130 9.97 1.80 0.37
N ASN A 131 9.24 1.78 -0.76
CA ASN A 131 8.99 0.53 -1.48
C ASN A 131 10.27 -0.12 -2.01
N GLU A 132 11.28 0.65 -2.38
CA GLU A 132 12.59 0.14 -2.76
C GLU A 132 13.27 -0.62 -1.61
N GLU A 133 13.22 -0.08 -0.39
CA GLU A 133 13.72 -0.78 0.79
C GLU A 133 12.94 -2.06 1.10
N VAL A 134 11.61 -2.08 0.84
CA VAL A 134 10.80 -3.32 0.94
C VAL A 134 11.32 -4.36 -0.04
N ILE A 135 11.55 -4.00 -1.30
CA ILE A 135 12.05 -4.90 -2.34
C ILE A 135 13.43 -5.45 -1.95
N ASN A 136 14.35 -4.59 -1.54
CA ASN A 136 15.69 -4.99 -1.12
C ASN A 136 15.64 -5.91 0.10
N TYR A 137 14.79 -5.61 1.09
CA TYR A 137 14.60 -6.47 2.25
C TYR A 137 14.10 -7.87 1.85
N VAL A 138 13.15 -7.97 0.92
CA VAL A 138 12.65 -9.25 0.41
C VAL A 138 13.73 -10.03 -0.33
N LYS A 139 14.56 -9.37 -1.14
CA LYS A 139 15.70 -10.00 -1.85
C LYS A 139 16.70 -10.64 -0.89
N GLU A 140 16.90 -10.05 0.27
CA GLU A 140 17.88 -10.50 1.28
C GLU A 140 17.29 -11.47 2.32
N ASN A 141 15.96 -11.54 2.46
CA ASN A 141 15.31 -12.25 3.56
C ASN A 141 14.25 -13.25 3.05
N ARG A 142 14.57 -14.54 3.12
CA ARG A 142 13.69 -15.65 2.68
C ARG A 142 12.38 -15.78 3.46
N ASN A 143 12.26 -15.13 4.59
CA ASN A 143 11.07 -15.14 5.45
C ASN A 143 10.21 -13.88 5.31
N ALA A 144 10.58 -12.98 4.41
CA ALA A 144 9.86 -11.75 4.18
C ALA A 144 8.62 -11.94 3.28
N LEU A 145 7.54 -11.26 3.65
CA LEU A 145 6.40 -10.93 2.81
C LEU A 145 6.39 -9.41 2.64
N GLY A 146 6.81 -8.93 1.47
CA GLY A 146 6.83 -7.51 1.16
C GLY A 146 5.48 -7.02 0.62
N VAL A 147 5.13 -5.80 0.99
CA VAL A 147 3.93 -5.10 0.51
C VAL A 147 4.35 -3.84 -0.20
N ILE A 148 4.07 -3.74 -1.49
CA ILE A 148 4.42 -2.60 -2.34
C ILE A 148 3.26 -2.15 -3.21
N GLY A 149 3.31 -0.93 -3.73
CA GLY A 149 2.42 -0.50 -4.80
C GLY A 149 2.76 -1.24 -6.10
N VAL A 150 1.74 -1.66 -6.87
CA VAL A 150 1.93 -2.39 -8.13
C VAL A 150 2.72 -1.58 -9.16
N ASN A 151 2.67 -0.26 -9.08
CA ASN A 151 3.41 0.64 -9.96
C ASN A 151 4.94 0.44 -9.93
N TRP A 152 5.48 -0.15 -8.86
CA TRP A 152 6.91 -0.46 -8.74
C TRP A 152 7.37 -1.65 -9.58
N ILE A 153 6.43 -2.47 -10.04
CA ILE A 153 6.70 -3.72 -10.77
C ILE A 153 5.89 -3.87 -12.06
N SER A 154 5.12 -2.87 -12.47
CA SER A 154 4.20 -2.97 -13.62
C SER A 154 4.70 -2.35 -14.92
N ASP A 155 5.74 -1.54 -14.88
CA ASP A 155 6.33 -0.93 -16.08
C ASP A 155 7.49 -1.78 -16.59
N GLU A 156 7.19 -2.68 -17.51
CA GLU A 156 8.19 -3.59 -18.10
C GLU A 156 9.20 -2.88 -19.02
N GLU A 157 8.96 -1.62 -19.37
CA GLU A 157 9.88 -0.81 -20.17
C GLU A 157 10.88 -0.04 -19.31
N ASP A 158 10.61 0.12 -17.99
CA ASP A 158 11.53 0.76 -17.07
C ASP A 158 12.63 -0.22 -16.61
N PRO A 159 13.93 0.06 -16.86
CA PRO A 159 15.05 -0.76 -16.40
C PRO A 159 15.05 -0.99 -14.87
N ASN A 160 14.58 -0.03 -14.09
CA ASN A 160 14.50 -0.18 -12.63
C ASN A 160 13.45 -1.23 -12.24
N THR A 161 12.31 -1.26 -12.93
CA THR A 161 11.26 -2.28 -12.72
C THR A 161 11.80 -3.67 -13.02
N LEU A 162 12.56 -3.84 -14.10
CA LEU A 162 13.19 -5.12 -14.43
C LEU A 162 14.20 -5.55 -13.37
N ASP A 163 14.98 -4.62 -12.83
CA ASP A 163 15.91 -4.92 -11.73
C ASP A 163 15.16 -5.28 -10.44
N PHE A 164 14.04 -4.61 -10.15
CA PHE A 164 13.21 -4.95 -8.99
C PHE A 164 12.59 -6.34 -9.10
N LEU A 165 12.07 -6.71 -10.27
CA LEU A 165 11.52 -8.04 -10.54
C LEU A 165 12.58 -9.15 -10.48
N ASN A 166 13.82 -8.81 -10.79
CA ASN A 166 14.93 -9.76 -10.67
C ASN A 166 15.27 -9.99 -9.18
N GLY A 167 14.97 -11.17 -8.70
CA GLY A 167 15.24 -11.57 -7.31
C GLY A 167 14.05 -11.46 -6.36
N ILE A 168 12.83 -11.35 -6.89
CA ILE A 168 11.58 -11.50 -6.15
C ILE A 168 10.59 -12.38 -6.92
N ASN A 169 9.63 -12.95 -6.21
CA ASN A 169 8.42 -13.51 -6.79
C ASN A 169 7.20 -12.70 -6.34
N VAL A 170 6.24 -12.50 -7.25
CA VAL A 170 4.96 -11.88 -6.93
C VAL A 170 3.98 -12.97 -6.50
N VAL A 171 3.27 -12.74 -5.40
CA VAL A 171 2.27 -13.67 -4.87
C VAL A 171 1.00 -13.58 -5.70
N GLU A 172 0.51 -14.72 -6.15
CA GLU A 172 -0.82 -14.84 -6.75
C GLU A 172 -1.89 -14.80 -5.65
N VAL A 173 -2.92 -13.99 -5.86
CA VAL A 173 -4.01 -13.83 -4.90
C VAL A 173 -5.28 -14.47 -5.44
N ALA A 174 -5.69 -15.56 -4.80
CA ALA A 174 -6.96 -16.23 -5.10
C ALA A 174 -8.10 -15.63 -4.27
N LYS A 175 -9.33 -15.71 -4.82
CA LYS A 175 -10.53 -15.52 -4.01
C LYS A 175 -10.62 -16.62 -2.97
N ASN A 176 -11.23 -16.29 -1.82
CA ASN A 176 -11.50 -17.32 -0.83
C ASN A 176 -12.38 -18.42 -1.46
N GLU A 177 -12.06 -19.67 -1.16
CA GLU A 177 -12.98 -20.76 -1.44
C GLU A 177 -14.23 -20.56 -0.58
N GLY A 178 -15.39 -20.46 -1.23
CA GLY A 178 -16.68 -20.27 -0.58
C GLY A 178 -17.18 -21.58 0.08
#